data_a23c4ea8a3198ab0050948c4a80f9133
#
_entry.id   a23c4ea8a3198ab0050948c4a80f9133
#
_cell.length_a   1.000
_cell.length_b   1.000
_cell.length_c   1.000
_cell.angle_alpha   90.00
_cell.angle_beta   90.00
_cell.angle_gamma   90.00
#
_symmetry.space_group_name_H-M   'P 1'
#
loop_
_entity.id
_entity.type
_entity.pdbx_description
1 polymer ?
#
loop_
_entity_poly.entity_id
_entity_poly.type
_entity_poly.pdbx_seq_one_letter_code
_entity_poly.pdbx_strand_id
1 'polypeptide(L)'
;MCIRDRSGGIQVDDHLRTDTPHIWAAGDCVESHHRMTGRAVVVALGTHANKQGRIAGTNLAGGDAAFGGVLGTAITRFQDVEIARTGLTEREAAAAGLDAIGVTTEASSRAHYYPGAQPMKVKVVVERRGGRLLGAQIVGGPGAGKRIDVLAKRALQDGRHQGIGAS
;
A
#
# COMPACT_ATOMS: atom_id res chain seq x y z
N MET A 1 -15.56 -15.83 -19.57
CA MET A 1 -15.00 -16.74 -18.53
C MET A 1 -14.03 -15.88 -17.74
N CYS A 2 -14.44 -15.40 -16.54
CA CYS A 2 -13.55 -14.55 -15.73
C CYS A 2 -12.31 -15.35 -15.37
N ILE A 3 -11.19 -15.01 -15.97
CA ILE A 3 -9.93 -15.69 -15.75
C ILE A 3 -9.42 -15.25 -14.38
N ARG A 4 -9.43 -16.18 -13.42
CA ARG A 4 -8.64 -16.01 -12.21
C ARG A 4 -7.18 -16.22 -12.59
N ASP A 5 -6.37 -15.20 -12.42
CA ASP A 5 -4.93 -15.33 -12.61
C ASP A 5 -4.31 -16.20 -11.51
N ARG A 6 -2.99 -16.42 -11.63
CA ARG A 6 -2.16 -17.14 -10.65
C ARG A 6 -2.24 -16.57 -9.24
N SER A 7 -2.61 -15.27 -9.10
CA SER A 7 -2.90 -14.62 -7.83
C SER A 7 -4.22 -15.08 -7.17
N GLY A 8 -5.13 -15.72 -7.95
CA GLY A 8 -6.47 -16.10 -7.53
C GLY A 8 -7.51 -14.99 -7.57
N GLY A 9 -7.15 -13.77 -7.96
CA GLY A 9 -8.04 -12.63 -8.12
C GLY A 9 -8.69 -12.57 -9.51
N ILE A 10 -9.81 -11.85 -9.61
CA ILE A 10 -10.44 -11.52 -10.88
C ILE A 10 -9.61 -10.41 -11.53
N GLN A 11 -9.19 -10.61 -12.78
CA GLN A 11 -8.46 -9.59 -13.53
C GLN A 11 -9.40 -8.45 -13.95
N VAL A 12 -8.95 -7.23 -13.72
CA VAL A 12 -9.64 -6.00 -14.11
C VAL A 12 -8.63 -4.98 -14.62
N ASP A 13 -9.10 -4.05 -15.45
CA ASP A 13 -8.34 -2.87 -15.84
C ASP A 13 -8.37 -1.79 -14.71
N ASP A 14 -7.72 -0.66 -14.94
CA ASP A 14 -7.69 0.45 -13.97
C ASP A 14 -9.08 1.06 -13.72
N HIS A 15 -10.04 0.84 -14.60
CA HIS A 15 -11.43 1.24 -14.46
C HIS A 15 -12.31 0.16 -13.81
N LEU A 16 -11.70 -0.93 -13.34
CA LEU A 16 -12.33 -2.09 -12.72
C LEU A 16 -13.27 -2.89 -13.65
N ARG A 17 -13.02 -2.82 -14.97
CA ARG A 17 -13.72 -3.62 -15.98
C ARG A 17 -13.02 -4.97 -16.11
N THR A 18 -13.81 -6.02 -16.25
CA THR A 18 -13.29 -7.33 -16.64
C THR A 18 -13.12 -7.42 -18.15
N ASP A 19 -12.52 -8.50 -18.63
CA ASP A 19 -12.44 -8.84 -20.06
C ASP A 19 -13.82 -9.15 -20.69
N THR A 20 -14.83 -9.38 -19.85
CA THR A 20 -16.20 -9.61 -20.32
C THR A 20 -16.97 -8.29 -20.39
N PRO A 21 -17.54 -7.94 -21.55
CA PRO A 21 -18.31 -6.72 -21.70
C PRO A 21 -19.40 -6.55 -20.65
N HIS A 22 -19.56 -5.32 -20.15
CA HIS A 22 -20.59 -4.95 -19.17
C HIS A 22 -20.44 -5.60 -17.78
N ILE A 23 -19.26 -6.19 -17.47
CA ILE A 23 -18.98 -6.75 -16.14
C ILE A 23 -17.82 -6.00 -15.49
N TRP A 24 -18.04 -5.52 -14.28
CA TRP A 24 -17.06 -4.92 -13.40
C TRP A 24 -16.85 -5.79 -12.17
N ALA A 25 -15.65 -5.74 -11.60
CA ALA A 25 -15.36 -6.40 -10.32
C ALA A 25 -14.57 -5.47 -9.42
N ALA A 26 -14.84 -5.52 -8.11
CA ALA A 26 -14.21 -4.65 -7.12
C ALA A 26 -14.11 -5.33 -5.76
N GLY A 27 -13.17 -4.89 -4.94
CA GLY A 27 -12.98 -5.37 -3.57
C GLY A 27 -12.00 -6.53 -3.46
N ASP A 28 -12.17 -7.36 -2.44
CA ASP A 28 -11.23 -8.41 -2.05
C ASP A 28 -11.08 -9.53 -3.10
N CYS A 29 -12.00 -9.61 -4.04
CA CYS A 29 -11.99 -10.63 -5.09
C CYS A 29 -11.18 -10.24 -6.34
N VAL A 30 -10.70 -9.02 -6.44
CA VAL A 30 -10.01 -8.56 -7.64
C VAL A 30 -8.50 -8.49 -7.47
N GLU A 31 -7.81 -8.63 -8.60
CA GLU A 31 -6.40 -8.35 -8.72
C GLU A 31 -6.17 -6.84 -8.86
N SER A 32 -5.18 -6.33 -8.15
CA SER A 32 -4.73 -4.95 -8.23
C SER A 32 -3.24 -4.92 -8.54
N HIS A 33 -2.70 -3.80 -9.02
CA HIS A 33 -1.26 -3.65 -9.15
C HIS A 33 -0.64 -2.98 -7.92
N HIS A 34 0.49 -3.50 -7.49
CA HIS A 34 1.27 -2.89 -6.40
C HIS A 34 2.09 -1.72 -6.94
N ARG A 35 1.87 -0.52 -6.41
CA ARG A 35 2.43 0.73 -6.96
C ARG A 35 3.95 0.81 -6.99
N MET A 36 4.63 0.07 -6.11
CA MET A 36 6.11 0.07 -6.05
C MET A 36 6.74 -0.90 -7.03
N THR A 37 6.05 -2.00 -7.36
CA THR A 37 6.61 -3.09 -8.15
C THR A 37 5.94 -3.29 -9.50
N GLY A 38 4.77 -2.67 -9.71
CA GLY A 38 3.90 -2.95 -10.87
C GLY A 38 3.31 -4.36 -10.90
N ARG A 39 3.65 -5.21 -9.92
CA ARG A 39 3.20 -6.61 -9.90
C ARG A 39 1.74 -6.71 -9.48
N ALA A 40 1.07 -7.69 -10.05
CA ALA A 40 -0.27 -8.08 -9.66
C ALA A 40 -0.31 -8.61 -8.22
N VAL A 41 -1.28 -8.15 -7.43
CA VAL A 41 -1.47 -8.55 -6.04
C VAL A 41 -2.97 -8.59 -5.69
N VAL A 42 -3.35 -9.50 -4.82
CA VAL A 42 -4.67 -9.49 -4.19
C VAL A 42 -4.52 -8.94 -2.78
N VAL A 43 -5.26 -7.89 -2.46
CA VAL A 43 -5.19 -7.21 -1.16
C VAL A 43 -6.57 -7.09 -0.57
N ALA A 44 -6.91 -8.03 0.32
CA ALA A 44 -8.17 -8.08 1.04
C ALA A 44 -8.18 -7.08 2.20
N LEU A 45 -8.45 -5.80 1.89
CA LEU A 45 -8.55 -4.72 2.86
C LEU A 45 -9.78 -3.85 2.57
N GLY A 46 -10.62 -3.65 3.58
CA GLY A 46 -11.84 -2.84 3.47
C GLY A 46 -11.63 -1.42 2.91
N THR A 47 -10.48 -0.81 3.18
CA THR A 47 -10.12 0.51 2.61
C THR A 47 -9.94 0.46 1.10
N HIS A 48 -9.39 -0.62 0.55
CA HIS A 48 -9.26 -0.84 -0.89
C HIS A 48 -10.61 -1.18 -1.52
N ALA A 49 -11.35 -2.11 -0.91
CA ALA A 49 -12.70 -2.49 -1.35
C ALA A 49 -13.64 -1.29 -1.46
N ASN A 50 -13.60 -0.38 -0.47
CA ASN A 50 -14.40 0.84 -0.47
C ASN A 50 -14.03 1.77 -1.64
N LYS A 51 -12.74 2.02 -1.87
CA LYS A 51 -12.27 2.86 -2.97
C LYS A 51 -12.61 2.26 -4.33
N GLN A 52 -12.38 0.98 -4.50
CA GLN A 52 -12.71 0.26 -5.74
C GLN A 52 -14.21 0.24 -6.00
N GLY A 53 -15.03 -0.02 -4.97
CA GLY A 53 -16.48 0.03 -5.10
C GLY A 53 -17.01 1.39 -5.57
N ARG A 54 -16.43 2.49 -5.07
CA ARG A 54 -16.77 3.84 -5.56
C ARG A 54 -16.39 4.03 -7.02
N ILE A 55 -15.20 3.59 -7.43
CA ILE A 55 -14.73 3.70 -8.82
C ILE A 55 -15.62 2.87 -9.75
N ALA A 56 -15.85 1.60 -9.38
CA ALA A 56 -16.74 0.73 -10.17
C ALA A 56 -18.14 1.33 -10.30
N GLY A 57 -18.73 1.83 -9.21
CA GLY A 57 -20.04 2.49 -9.23
C GLY A 57 -20.07 3.76 -10.10
N THR A 58 -19.00 4.58 -10.05
CA THR A 58 -18.87 5.75 -10.92
C THR A 58 -18.84 5.34 -12.39
N ASN A 59 -18.06 4.32 -12.73
CA ASN A 59 -17.91 3.87 -14.12
C ASN A 59 -19.17 3.16 -14.65
N LEU A 60 -19.86 2.42 -13.78
CA LEU A 60 -21.18 1.84 -14.11
C LEU A 60 -22.23 2.91 -14.43
N ALA A 61 -22.12 4.07 -13.78
CA ALA A 61 -23.00 5.22 -14.03
C ALA A 61 -22.56 6.08 -15.24
N GLY A 62 -21.60 5.61 -16.03
CA GLY A 62 -21.10 6.32 -17.22
C GLY A 62 -19.97 7.31 -16.94
N GLY A 63 -19.41 7.33 -15.73
CA GLY A 63 -18.22 8.10 -15.41
C GLY A 63 -16.92 7.47 -15.89
N ASP A 64 -15.79 8.17 -15.64
CA ASP A 64 -14.45 7.74 -16.06
C ASP A 64 -13.47 7.91 -14.90
N ALA A 65 -13.54 7.02 -13.91
CA ALA A 65 -12.66 7.00 -12.74
C ALA A 65 -11.68 5.84 -12.81
N ALA A 66 -10.41 6.09 -12.43
CA ALA A 66 -9.37 5.07 -12.44
C ALA A 66 -8.86 4.75 -11.02
N PHE A 67 -8.55 3.49 -10.78
CA PHE A 67 -7.94 2.99 -9.55
C PHE A 67 -6.43 2.97 -9.68
N GLY A 68 -5.77 3.84 -8.94
CA GLY A 68 -4.31 4.02 -9.03
C GLY A 68 -3.45 2.91 -8.38
N GLY A 69 -4.00 1.73 -8.09
CA GLY A 69 -3.26 0.63 -7.46
C GLY A 69 -3.09 0.76 -5.95
N VAL A 70 -2.33 -0.18 -5.36
CA VAL A 70 -2.21 -0.36 -3.91
C VAL A 70 -0.77 -0.22 -3.41
N LEU A 71 -0.61 0.25 -2.16
CA LEU A 71 0.64 0.21 -1.41
C LEU A 71 0.65 -0.90 -0.34
N GLY A 72 -0.47 -1.55 -0.10
CA GLY A 72 -0.61 -2.51 0.98
C GLY A 72 -0.52 -1.87 2.37
N THR A 73 -0.95 -0.61 2.53
CA THR A 73 -0.99 0.06 3.83
C THR A 73 -2.04 -0.61 4.72
N ALA A 74 -1.59 -1.12 5.86
CA ALA A 74 -2.45 -1.82 6.81
C ALA A 74 -2.04 -1.51 8.25
N ILE A 75 -3.01 -1.55 9.15
CA ILE A 75 -2.83 -1.38 10.58
C ILE A 75 -3.61 -2.47 11.28
N THR A 76 -2.94 -3.13 12.22
CA THR A 76 -3.57 -4.12 13.11
C THR A 76 -3.24 -3.73 14.55
N ARG A 77 -4.20 -3.90 15.43
CA ARG A 77 -3.99 -3.73 16.86
C ARG A 77 -4.15 -5.08 17.56
N PHE A 78 -3.19 -5.40 18.39
CA PHE A 78 -3.24 -6.54 19.30
C PHE A 78 -3.00 -6.04 20.72
N GLN A 79 -4.03 -6.08 21.55
CA GLN A 79 -4.06 -5.45 22.87
C GLN A 79 -3.65 -3.96 22.80
N ASP A 80 -2.54 -3.59 23.43
CA ASP A 80 -2.03 -2.21 23.46
C ASP A 80 -0.94 -1.92 22.40
N VAL A 81 -0.65 -2.90 21.55
CA VAL A 81 0.36 -2.79 20.50
C VAL A 81 -0.31 -2.57 19.16
N GLU A 82 0.05 -1.50 18.48
CA GLU A 82 -0.28 -1.24 17.09
C GLU A 82 0.87 -1.73 16.18
N ILE A 83 0.50 -2.45 15.13
CA ILE A 83 1.39 -2.91 14.07
C ILE A 83 0.90 -2.28 12.78
N ALA A 84 1.73 -1.46 12.16
CA ALA A 84 1.40 -0.76 10.93
C ALA A 84 2.45 -1.02 9.86
N ARG A 85 2.02 -1.12 8.60
CA ARG A 85 2.92 -1.25 7.46
C ARG A 85 2.42 -0.43 6.27
N THR A 86 3.35 -0.08 5.38
CA THR A 86 3.06 0.43 4.04
C THR A 86 4.17 0.04 3.09
N GLY A 87 3.86 -0.09 1.80
CA GLY A 87 4.86 -0.45 0.79
C GLY A 87 5.51 -1.81 1.07
N LEU A 88 6.79 -1.92 0.75
CA LEU A 88 7.56 -3.15 0.75
C LEU A 88 8.34 -3.35 2.06
N THR A 89 8.47 -4.58 2.50
CA THR A 89 9.52 -5.02 3.42
C THR A 89 10.83 -5.19 2.64
N GLU A 90 11.98 -5.32 3.35
CA GLU A 90 13.26 -5.62 2.69
C GLU A 90 13.19 -6.91 1.87
N ARG A 91 12.53 -7.95 2.40
CA ARG A 91 12.35 -9.22 1.71
C ARG A 91 11.54 -9.07 0.42
N GLU A 92 10.44 -8.30 0.47
CA GLU A 92 9.60 -8.03 -0.70
C GLU A 92 10.33 -7.16 -1.72
N ALA A 93 11.13 -6.18 -1.29
CA ALA A 93 11.98 -5.37 -2.16
C ALA A 93 13.04 -6.23 -2.86
N ALA A 94 13.75 -7.08 -2.14
CA ALA A 94 14.72 -8.01 -2.70
C ALA A 94 14.06 -9.00 -3.69
N ALA A 95 12.89 -9.55 -3.38
CA ALA A 95 12.13 -10.42 -4.28
C ALA A 95 11.63 -9.70 -5.54
N ALA A 96 11.50 -8.37 -5.46
CA ALA A 96 11.18 -7.52 -6.61
C ALA A 96 12.41 -7.11 -7.43
N GLY A 97 13.63 -7.48 -7.00
CA GLY A 97 14.89 -7.11 -7.67
C GLY A 97 15.33 -5.67 -7.35
N LEU A 98 14.79 -5.04 -6.31
CA LEU A 98 15.16 -3.69 -5.90
C LEU A 98 16.36 -3.71 -4.94
N ASP A 99 17.37 -2.88 -5.21
CA ASP A 99 18.51 -2.69 -4.29
C ASP A 99 18.08 -1.78 -3.14
N ALA A 100 17.65 -2.40 -2.06
CA ALA A 100 17.07 -1.73 -0.92
C ALA A 100 17.90 -1.91 0.35
N ILE A 101 17.76 -0.95 1.27
CA ILE A 101 18.31 -1.02 2.63
C ILE A 101 17.21 -0.68 3.63
N GLY A 102 17.14 -1.46 4.70
CA GLY A 102 16.27 -1.20 5.85
C GLY A 102 17.03 -0.52 6.97
N VAL A 103 16.44 0.55 7.50
CA VAL A 103 16.96 1.25 8.70
C VAL A 103 15.89 1.20 9.77
N THR A 104 16.27 0.74 10.96
CA THR A 104 15.38 0.67 12.12
C THR A 104 15.82 1.69 13.16
N THR A 105 14.87 2.45 13.68
CA THR A 105 15.08 3.37 14.80
C THR A 105 14.07 3.09 15.91
N GLU A 106 14.48 3.37 17.13
CA GLU A 106 13.60 3.37 18.29
C GLU A 106 13.28 4.80 18.67
N ALA A 107 12.01 5.04 18.95
CA ALA A 107 11.51 6.35 19.34
C ALA A 107 10.43 6.19 20.41
N SER A 108 10.02 7.28 20.99
CA SER A 108 8.85 7.32 21.85
C SER A 108 7.63 7.85 21.07
N SER A 109 6.45 7.35 21.43
CA SER A 109 5.18 7.83 20.85
C SER A 109 4.93 9.31 21.17
N ARG A 110 5.57 9.85 22.20
CA ARG A 110 5.52 11.26 22.67
C ARG A 110 6.84 11.63 23.31
N ALA A 111 7.04 12.91 23.64
CA ALA A 111 8.18 13.34 24.44
C ALA A 111 8.22 12.57 25.78
N HIS A 112 9.41 12.22 26.24
CA HIS A 112 9.59 11.37 27.46
C HIS A 112 8.91 11.88 28.71
N TYR A 113 8.83 13.20 28.85
CA TYR A 113 8.15 13.84 30.00
C TYR A 113 6.63 13.84 29.90
N TYR A 114 6.06 13.40 28.76
CA TYR A 114 4.62 13.44 28.56
C TYR A 114 3.97 12.14 29.09
N PRO A 115 2.90 12.25 29.90
CA PRO A 115 2.22 11.06 30.43
C PRO A 115 1.76 10.11 29.33
N GLY A 116 1.98 8.81 29.52
CA GLY A 116 1.58 7.79 28.58
C GLY A 116 2.49 7.67 27.34
N ALA A 117 3.71 8.19 27.42
CA ALA A 117 4.74 7.91 26.41
C ALA A 117 5.05 6.40 26.36
N GLN A 118 5.04 5.82 25.16
CA GLN A 118 5.30 4.39 24.96
C GLN A 118 6.38 4.19 23.88
N PRO A 119 7.19 3.13 24.00
CA PRO A 119 8.21 2.84 22.99
C PRO A 119 7.58 2.49 21.66
N MET A 120 8.29 2.84 20.57
CA MET A 120 7.89 2.58 19.21
C MET A 120 9.14 2.26 18.37
N LYS A 121 9.09 1.16 17.62
CA LYS A 121 10.10 0.82 16.61
C LYS A 121 9.59 1.17 15.25
N VAL A 122 10.39 1.93 14.52
CA VAL A 122 10.08 2.35 13.15
C VAL A 122 11.18 1.82 12.24
N LYS A 123 10.80 1.01 11.26
CA LYS A 123 11.68 0.56 10.19
C LYS A 123 11.26 1.23 8.90
N VAL A 124 12.20 1.82 8.19
CA VAL A 124 12.03 2.32 6.83
C VAL A 124 12.85 1.49 5.86
N VAL A 125 12.30 1.26 4.68
CA VAL A 125 12.97 0.56 3.58
C VAL A 125 13.13 1.54 2.44
N VAL A 126 14.35 1.83 2.06
CA VAL A 126 14.68 2.81 1.03
C VAL A 126 15.53 2.18 -0.06
N GLU A 127 15.41 2.70 -1.26
CA GLU A 127 16.30 2.34 -2.38
C GLU A 127 17.70 2.86 -2.11
N ARG A 128 18.72 2.01 -2.23
CA ARG A 128 20.11 2.36 -1.89
C ARG A 128 20.64 3.51 -2.75
N ARG A 129 20.24 3.55 -4.02
CA ARG A 129 20.56 4.65 -4.91
C ARG A 129 19.32 5.52 -5.08
N GLY A 130 19.43 6.81 -4.78
CA GLY A 130 18.33 7.76 -4.91
C GLY A 130 17.50 7.97 -3.65
N GLY A 131 17.57 7.09 -2.63
CA GLY A 131 16.90 7.27 -1.34
C GLY A 131 15.36 7.24 -1.40
N ARG A 132 14.78 6.69 -2.47
CA ARG A 132 13.33 6.56 -2.63
C ARG A 132 12.76 5.68 -1.52
N LEU A 133 11.71 6.13 -0.86
CA LEU A 133 11.02 5.33 0.15
C LEU A 133 10.22 4.20 -0.53
N LEU A 134 10.59 2.97 -0.26
CA LEU A 134 9.95 1.76 -0.79
C LEU A 134 8.90 1.21 0.17
N GLY A 135 9.09 1.41 1.46
CA GLY A 135 8.15 0.94 2.46
C GLY A 135 8.54 1.28 3.89
N ALA A 136 7.64 1.00 4.82
CA ALA A 136 7.88 1.19 6.23
C ALA A 136 7.05 0.23 7.08
N GLN A 137 7.55 -0.09 8.28
CA GLN A 137 6.88 -0.88 9.30
C GLN A 137 7.03 -0.16 10.64
N ILE A 138 5.95 -0.14 11.42
CA ILE A 138 5.93 0.46 12.75
C ILE A 138 5.31 -0.53 13.73
N VAL A 139 5.95 -0.73 14.86
CA VAL A 139 5.42 -1.52 15.97
C VAL A 139 5.58 -0.71 17.25
N GLY A 140 4.50 -0.53 18.00
CA GLY A 140 4.55 0.23 19.25
C GLY A 140 3.18 0.50 19.84
N GLY A 141 3.12 1.43 20.77
CA GLY A 141 1.89 1.89 21.37
C GLY A 141 1.02 2.74 20.43
N PRO A 142 -0.06 3.33 20.95
CA PRO A 142 -1.02 4.10 20.17
C PRO A 142 -0.37 5.21 19.32
N GLY A 143 -0.80 5.32 18.06
CA GLY A 143 -0.36 6.35 17.12
C GLY A 143 0.56 5.86 16.01
N ALA A 144 0.80 4.54 15.90
CA ALA A 144 1.50 3.97 14.74
C ALA A 144 0.76 4.24 13.43
N GLY A 145 -0.59 4.19 13.47
CA GLY A 145 -1.45 4.47 12.33
C GLY A 145 -1.23 5.84 11.71
N LYS A 146 -1.23 6.90 12.52
CA LYS A 146 -1.01 8.26 12.02
C LYS A 146 0.36 8.45 11.38
N ARG A 147 1.37 7.73 11.89
CA ARG A 147 2.74 7.82 11.38
C ARG A 147 2.92 7.03 10.09
N ILE A 148 2.29 5.86 9.99
CA ILE A 148 2.38 5.08 8.75
C ILE A 148 1.70 5.79 7.58
N ASP A 149 0.64 6.57 7.82
CA ASP A 149 -0.03 7.37 6.78
C ASP A 149 0.89 8.45 6.20
N VAL A 150 1.73 9.08 7.02
CA VAL A 150 2.74 10.05 6.56
C VAL A 150 3.76 9.36 5.65
N LEU A 151 4.24 8.18 6.06
CA LEU A 151 5.20 7.40 5.26
C LEU A 151 4.55 6.87 3.98
N ALA A 152 3.29 6.45 4.02
CA ALA A 152 2.54 6.04 2.83
C ALA A 152 2.40 7.20 1.82
N LYS A 153 2.07 8.41 2.31
CA LYS A 153 2.00 9.60 1.44
C LYS A 153 3.35 9.92 0.82
N ARG A 154 4.44 9.86 1.58
CA ARG A 154 5.81 10.08 1.08
C ARG A 154 6.17 9.06 0.00
N ALA A 155 5.93 7.77 0.24
CA ALA A 155 6.18 6.71 -0.72
C ALA A 155 5.42 6.91 -2.04
N LEU A 156 4.18 7.41 -1.97
CA LEU A 156 3.39 7.77 -3.16
C LEU A 156 3.99 8.95 -3.95
N GLN A 157 4.56 9.94 -3.27
CA GLN A 157 5.20 11.10 -3.90
C GLN A 157 6.49 10.68 -4.62
N ASP A 158 7.33 9.91 -3.95
CA ASP A 158 8.59 9.42 -4.52
C ASP A 158 8.36 8.54 -5.77
N GLY A 159 7.26 7.77 -5.81
CA GLY A 159 6.88 6.98 -6.97
C GLY A 159 6.41 7.81 -8.17
N ARG A 160 5.88 9.01 -7.96
CA ARG A 160 5.42 9.89 -9.06
C ARG A 160 6.57 10.60 -9.77
N HIS A 161 7.67 10.89 -9.07
CA HIS A 161 8.81 11.59 -9.67
C HIS A 161 9.59 10.75 -10.68
N GLN A 162 9.44 9.42 -10.69
CA GLN A 162 10.06 8.55 -11.69
C GLN A 162 9.23 8.37 -12.97
N GLY A 163 7.94 8.69 -12.95
CA GLY A 163 7.06 8.60 -14.12
C GLY A 163 7.13 9.77 -15.10
N ILE A 164 7.84 10.85 -14.77
CA ILE A 164 7.90 12.08 -15.58
C ILE A 164 9.18 12.13 -16.45
N GLY A 165 10.09 11.17 -16.30
CA GLY A 165 11.39 11.14 -16.98
C GLY A 165 11.57 10.10 -18.09
N ALA A 166 10.49 9.46 -18.54
CA ALA A 166 10.53 8.47 -19.63
C ALA A 166 9.51 8.85 -20.70
N SER A 167 9.84 9.88 -21.45
CA SER A 167 9.25 10.17 -22.77
C SER A 167 10.35 10.65 -23.71
#